data_c301ac2c4ba204bc1d75d7f994ad4f96
#
_entry.id   c301ac2c4ba204bc1d75d7f994ad4f96
#
_cell.length_a   1.000
_cell.length_b   1.000
_cell.length_c   1.000
_cell.angle_alpha   90.00
_cell.angle_beta   90.00
_cell.angle_gamma   90.00
#
_symmetry.space_group_name_H-M   'P 1'
#
loop_
_entity.id
_entity.type
_entity.pdbx_description
1 polymer ?
#
loop_
_entity_poly.entity_id
_entity_poly.type
_entity_poly.pdbx_seq_one_letter_code
_entity_poly.pdbx_strand_id
1 'polypeptide(L)'
;MSLIKSISGIRGTIGGKPGDGLSPLDVVKFTSAFATFLQQRNSGKRLTLVVGRDARLSGAMVDRLVVGTLQGMGIDVIETGLSTTPTTEMSVIDKHADGGIIITASHNPKHWNALKLLNARGEFIDAAEGAEVLRLAESEELNYAEVDNLGQVTEDNTTIEHHIERVLALPLVDTEAIRKANFKVAVDAVNSTGGIAIPKLLRALGVKEVVELNCDPSGHFAHNPEPIPANLTDISRVVRDNRCDLGVVVDPDVDRLALVCETGDMFGEEYTLVSVADYVLQHTPGNTVSNLSSSRALRDVTHNYTGCEYNAAAVGEVNVTTLMRQTGAVIGGEGNGGVIYPELHYGRDALVGVALFLTLLAKRGLKASELRKTYPDYIISKNRIDLTAGMDVDGLLKRLADKYNAIPGCKVTTIDGVKIDFEDGWVHLRKSNTEPIIRIYSEAHTESRANELAEQVKAEV
;
A
#
# COMPACT_ATOMS: atom_id res chain seq x y z
N MET A 1 -8.14 -19.57 13.41
CA MET A 1 -6.83 -19.03 12.98
C MET A 1 -6.79 -19.07 11.47
N SER A 2 -5.97 -18.26 10.84
CA SER A 2 -5.91 -18.19 9.38
C SER A 2 -4.48 -18.02 8.92
N LEU A 3 -4.05 -18.87 7.98
CA LEU A 3 -2.82 -18.70 7.21
C LEU A 3 -3.20 -18.49 5.75
N ILE A 4 -2.87 -17.32 5.21
CA ILE A 4 -3.16 -16.91 3.84
C ILE A 4 -1.84 -16.86 3.09
N LYS A 5 -1.75 -17.64 2.02
CA LYS A 5 -0.61 -17.70 1.11
C LYS A 5 -1.04 -16.98 -0.17
N SER A 6 -0.55 -15.76 -0.38
CA SER A 6 -0.96 -14.93 -1.52
C SER A 6 0.24 -14.26 -2.19
N ILE A 7 0.00 -13.66 -3.35
CA ILE A 7 0.98 -12.84 -4.09
C ILE A 7 1.55 -11.72 -3.20
N SER A 8 0.74 -11.15 -2.32
CA SER A 8 1.16 -10.08 -1.40
C SER A 8 1.90 -10.58 -0.15
N GLY A 9 2.38 -11.82 -0.17
CA GLY A 9 3.13 -12.44 0.90
C GLY A 9 2.36 -13.50 1.69
N ILE A 10 3.05 -14.05 2.70
CA ILE A 10 2.52 -15.08 3.59
C ILE A 10 2.02 -14.37 4.85
N ARG A 11 0.70 -14.36 5.05
CA ARG A 11 0.03 -13.63 6.10
C ARG A 11 -0.76 -14.57 7.00
N GLY A 12 -0.73 -14.34 8.30
CA GLY A 12 -1.53 -15.16 9.22
C GLY A 12 -1.75 -14.51 10.59
N THR A 13 -2.70 -15.08 11.31
CA THR A 13 -2.85 -14.80 12.75
C THR A 13 -1.72 -15.48 13.52
N ILE A 14 -1.12 -14.76 14.46
CA ILE A 14 0.00 -15.29 15.26
C ILE A 14 -0.51 -16.34 16.25
N GLY A 15 0.16 -17.49 16.28
CA GLY A 15 -0.12 -18.60 17.18
C GLY A 15 -0.83 -19.78 16.48
N GLY A 16 -1.25 -20.76 17.29
CA GLY A 16 -1.90 -21.97 16.82
C GLY A 16 -0.95 -23.09 16.39
N LYS A 17 -1.50 -24.08 15.70
CA LYS A 17 -0.72 -25.17 15.13
C LYS A 17 -0.05 -24.70 13.84
N PRO A 18 1.12 -25.25 13.48
CA PRO A 18 1.73 -25.00 12.16
C PRO A 18 0.72 -25.27 11.04
N GLY A 19 0.63 -24.32 10.11
CA GLY A 19 -0.32 -24.36 8.99
C GLY A 19 -1.71 -23.76 9.26
N ASP A 20 -2.12 -23.60 10.52
CA ASP A 20 -3.42 -22.97 10.87
C ASP A 20 -3.30 -21.44 10.97
N GLY A 21 -2.13 -20.93 11.34
CA GLY A 21 -1.78 -19.52 11.46
C GLY A 21 -0.31 -19.31 11.12
N LEU A 22 0.21 -18.10 11.32
CA LEU A 22 1.63 -17.81 11.15
C LEU A 22 2.37 -18.21 12.46
N SER A 23 2.71 -19.49 12.57
CA SER A 23 3.49 -20.02 13.69
C SER A 23 5.01 -19.79 13.46
N PRO A 24 5.86 -19.95 14.50
CA PRO A 24 7.31 -19.91 14.32
C PRO A 24 7.84 -20.87 13.24
N LEU A 25 7.27 -22.07 13.12
CA LEU A 25 7.66 -23.03 12.10
C LEU A 25 7.27 -22.58 10.69
N ASP A 26 6.11 -21.93 10.54
CA ASP A 26 5.70 -21.35 9.26
C ASP A 26 6.63 -20.19 8.86
N VAL A 27 7.05 -19.34 9.80
CA VAL A 27 8.03 -18.27 9.54
C VAL A 27 9.33 -18.85 8.99
N VAL A 28 9.91 -19.85 9.67
CA VAL A 28 11.15 -20.52 9.23
C VAL A 28 10.94 -21.17 7.86
N LYS A 29 9.85 -21.93 7.68
CA LYS A 29 9.54 -22.63 6.42
C LYS A 29 9.49 -21.68 5.23
N PHE A 30 8.72 -20.60 5.32
CA PHE A 30 8.56 -19.67 4.19
C PHE A 30 9.77 -18.78 3.96
N THR A 31 10.50 -18.42 5.02
CA THR A 31 11.77 -17.72 4.89
C THR A 31 12.83 -18.59 4.18
N SER A 32 12.94 -19.87 4.57
CA SER A 32 13.85 -20.82 3.91
C SER A 32 13.47 -21.03 2.43
N ALA A 33 12.19 -21.14 2.13
CA ALA A 33 11.73 -21.29 0.75
C ALA A 33 12.05 -20.06 -0.10
N PHE A 34 11.86 -18.86 0.43
CA PHE A 34 12.22 -17.62 -0.28
C PHE A 34 13.74 -17.50 -0.48
N ALA A 35 14.52 -17.83 0.54
CA ALA A 35 15.97 -17.88 0.44
C ALA A 35 16.43 -18.85 -0.66
N THR A 36 15.88 -20.07 -0.69
CA THR A 36 16.16 -21.07 -1.72
C THR A 36 15.81 -20.58 -3.11
N PHE A 37 14.62 -19.93 -3.25
CA PHE A 37 14.19 -19.32 -4.51
C PHE A 37 15.21 -18.31 -5.05
N LEU A 38 15.71 -17.42 -4.19
CA LEU A 38 16.72 -16.44 -4.57
C LEU A 38 18.07 -17.08 -4.90
N GLN A 39 18.52 -18.08 -4.12
CA GLN A 39 19.77 -18.80 -4.36
C GLN A 39 19.76 -19.56 -5.68
N GLN A 40 18.67 -20.20 -6.06
CA GLN A 40 18.54 -20.89 -7.34
C GLN A 40 18.65 -19.94 -8.55
N ARG A 41 18.18 -18.70 -8.40
CA ARG A 41 18.26 -17.68 -9.45
C ARG A 41 19.62 -16.97 -9.52
N ASN A 42 20.39 -17.03 -8.45
CA ASN A 42 21.68 -16.34 -8.32
C ASN A 42 22.80 -17.32 -7.94
N SER A 43 22.85 -18.47 -8.60
CA SER A 43 23.79 -19.54 -8.27
C SER A 43 25.25 -19.07 -8.27
N GLY A 44 26.01 -19.44 -7.23
CA GLY A 44 27.41 -19.08 -7.05
C GLY A 44 27.68 -17.68 -6.47
N LYS A 45 26.65 -16.91 -6.16
CA LYS A 45 26.75 -15.60 -5.49
C LYS A 45 26.34 -15.71 -4.02
N ARG A 46 27.09 -15.08 -3.12
CA ARG A 46 26.65 -14.83 -1.76
C ARG A 46 25.60 -13.71 -1.78
N LEU A 47 24.41 -13.99 -1.29
CA LEU A 47 23.29 -13.06 -1.33
C LEU A 47 23.27 -12.15 -0.11
N THR A 48 22.70 -10.95 -0.28
CA THR A 48 22.39 -10.02 0.80
C THR A 48 20.90 -9.67 0.74
N LEU A 49 20.19 -9.80 1.87
CA LEU A 49 18.79 -9.40 1.99
C LEU A 49 18.62 -8.29 3.03
N VAL A 50 17.71 -7.36 2.74
CA VAL A 50 17.25 -6.35 3.71
C VAL A 50 16.05 -6.91 4.48
N VAL A 51 16.04 -6.75 5.80
CA VAL A 51 14.92 -7.12 6.67
C VAL A 51 14.47 -5.92 7.49
N GLY A 52 13.19 -5.56 7.37
CA GLY A 52 12.58 -4.50 8.15
C GLY A 52 11.20 -4.92 8.69
N ARG A 53 10.71 -4.22 9.70
CA ARG A 53 9.41 -4.54 10.31
C ARG A 53 8.65 -3.32 10.80
N ASP A 54 7.33 -3.46 10.86
CA ASP A 54 6.49 -2.51 11.61
C ASP A 54 6.59 -2.74 13.14
N ALA A 55 5.84 -1.96 13.91
CA ALA A 55 5.90 -2.04 15.38
C ALA A 55 4.98 -3.10 15.99
N ARG A 56 4.35 -4.00 15.21
CA ARG A 56 3.47 -5.05 15.75
C ARG A 56 4.14 -5.82 16.87
N LEU A 57 3.35 -6.16 17.91
CA LEU A 57 3.85 -6.86 19.10
C LEU A 57 4.59 -8.16 18.79
N SER A 58 4.17 -8.87 17.76
CA SER A 58 4.84 -10.10 17.29
C SER A 58 6.08 -9.83 16.43
N GLY A 59 6.30 -8.57 16.00
CA GLY A 59 7.34 -8.20 15.04
C GLY A 59 8.73 -8.66 15.46
N ALA A 60 9.16 -8.34 16.66
CA ALA A 60 10.49 -8.72 17.16
C ALA A 60 10.72 -10.24 17.27
N MET A 61 9.68 -11.03 17.53
CA MET A 61 9.78 -12.50 17.55
C MET A 61 9.92 -13.04 16.13
N VAL A 62 9.07 -12.57 15.21
CA VAL A 62 9.12 -12.99 13.81
C VAL A 62 10.45 -12.60 13.16
N ASP A 63 10.94 -11.40 13.43
CA ASP A 63 12.20 -10.87 12.92
C ASP A 63 13.40 -11.74 13.29
N ARG A 64 13.52 -12.13 14.56
CA ARG A 64 14.58 -13.04 15.00
C ARG A 64 14.56 -14.39 14.28
N LEU A 65 13.37 -14.90 13.95
CA LEU A 65 13.23 -16.14 13.18
C LEU A 65 13.64 -15.95 11.72
N VAL A 66 13.23 -14.84 11.11
CA VAL A 66 13.60 -14.49 9.73
C VAL A 66 15.11 -14.30 9.61
N VAL A 67 15.70 -13.43 10.43
CA VAL A 67 17.13 -13.11 10.41
C VAL A 67 17.97 -14.35 10.67
N GLY A 68 17.65 -15.13 11.73
CA GLY A 68 18.37 -16.37 12.06
C GLY A 68 18.24 -17.44 10.97
N THR A 69 17.09 -17.52 10.29
CA THR A 69 16.89 -18.45 9.17
C THR A 69 17.72 -18.07 7.97
N LEU A 70 17.70 -16.78 7.58
CA LEU A 70 18.52 -16.29 6.46
C LEU A 70 20.02 -16.50 6.73
N GLN A 71 20.48 -16.19 7.96
CA GLN A 71 21.84 -16.44 8.39
C GLN A 71 22.18 -17.93 8.28
N GLY A 72 21.29 -18.82 8.75
CA GLY A 72 21.46 -20.27 8.62
C GLY A 72 21.44 -20.79 7.17
N MET A 73 20.87 -20.04 6.25
CA MET A 73 20.88 -20.32 4.81
C MET A 73 22.13 -19.76 4.10
N GLY A 74 23.06 -19.13 4.82
CA GLY A 74 24.28 -18.53 4.27
C GLY A 74 24.05 -17.19 3.56
N ILE A 75 22.98 -16.49 3.89
CA ILE A 75 22.62 -15.19 3.32
C ILE A 75 22.98 -14.09 4.31
N ASP A 76 23.66 -13.05 3.83
CA ASP A 76 23.95 -11.86 4.62
C ASP A 76 22.67 -11.03 4.79
N VAL A 77 22.50 -10.46 5.98
CA VAL A 77 21.30 -9.70 6.33
C VAL A 77 21.67 -8.27 6.72
N ILE A 78 20.97 -7.29 6.15
CA ILE A 78 20.95 -5.92 6.62
C ILE A 78 19.64 -5.74 7.36
N GLU A 79 19.70 -5.69 8.70
CA GLU A 79 18.55 -5.51 9.58
C GLU A 79 18.30 -4.02 9.80
N THR A 80 17.14 -3.53 9.37
CA THR A 80 16.76 -2.10 9.49
C THR A 80 15.91 -1.82 10.73
N GLY A 81 15.57 -2.86 11.49
CA GLY A 81 14.76 -2.76 12.70
C GLY A 81 13.35 -2.26 12.42
N LEU A 82 12.88 -1.28 13.23
CA LEU A 82 11.60 -0.60 12.98
C LEU A 82 11.72 0.28 11.74
N SER A 83 11.06 -0.15 10.69
CA SER A 83 11.10 0.48 9.37
C SER A 83 9.69 0.55 8.75
N THR A 84 9.53 1.35 7.73
CA THR A 84 8.31 1.38 6.92
C THR A 84 8.44 0.44 5.73
N THR A 85 7.33 0.03 5.12
CA THR A 85 7.34 -0.74 3.86
C THR A 85 8.16 0.00 2.78
N PRO A 86 7.86 1.27 2.43
CA PRO A 86 8.63 1.97 1.41
C PRO A 86 10.11 2.20 1.79
N THR A 87 10.43 2.43 3.07
CA THR A 87 11.83 2.55 3.50
C THR A 87 12.60 1.26 3.29
N THR A 88 11.98 0.11 3.55
CA THR A 88 12.62 -1.20 3.33
C THR A 88 12.81 -1.48 1.84
N GLU A 89 11.82 -1.14 1.00
CA GLU A 89 11.90 -1.20 -0.47
C GLU A 89 13.06 -0.35 -1.01
N MET A 90 13.14 0.90 -0.57
CA MET A 90 14.24 1.81 -0.90
C MET A 90 15.60 1.27 -0.44
N SER A 91 15.66 0.65 0.75
CA SER A 91 16.89 0.09 1.27
C SER A 91 17.41 -1.09 0.43
N VAL A 92 16.53 -1.92 -0.15
CA VAL A 92 16.92 -2.96 -1.10
C VAL A 92 17.65 -2.36 -2.30
N ILE A 93 17.11 -1.27 -2.85
CA ILE A 93 17.69 -0.57 -4.01
C ILE A 93 19.03 0.08 -3.63
N ASP A 94 19.07 0.87 -2.58
CA ASP A 94 20.20 1.71 -2.18
C ASP A 94 21.40 0.86 -1.68
N LYS A 95 21.13 -0.30 -1.07
CA LYS A 95 22.15 -1.26 -0.63
C LYS A 95 22.55 -2.28 -1.72
N HIS A 96 21.92 -2.21 -2.91
CA HIS A 96 22.11 -3.21 -3.97
C HIS A 96 21.90 -4.64 -3.49
N ALA A 97 20.92 -4.83 -2.59
CA ALA A 97 20.59 -6.13 -2.05
C ALA A 97 19.86 -7.01 -3.07
N ASP A 98 19.94 -8.32 -2.91
CA ASP A 98 19.32 -9.29 -3.82
C ASP A 98 17.82 -9.47 -3.60
N GLY A 99 17.29 -8.87 -2.54
CA GLY A 99 15.90 -8.87 -2.17
C GLY A 99 15.69 -8.39 -0.74
N GLY A 100 14.49 -8.56 -0.23
CA GLY A 100 14.18 -8.18 1.14
C GLY A 100 12.94 -8.87 1.69
N ILE A 101 12.76 -8.74 2.99
CA ILE A 101 11.56 -9.19 3.69
C ILE A 101 11.05 -8.06 4.59
N ILE A 102 9.79 -7.70 4.42
CA ILE A 102 9.11 -6.76 5.31
C ILE A 102 8.16 -7.56 6.20
N ILE A 103 8.32 -7.42 7.51
CA ILE A 103 7.53 -8.11 8.52
C ILE A 103 6.41 -7.17 8.98
N THR A 104 5.27 -7.27 8.30
CA THR A 104 4.09 -6.45 8.55
C THR A 104 2.83 -7.08 7.97
N ALA A 105 1.69 -6.89 8.61
CA ALA A 105 0.39 -7.22 8.04
C ALA A 105 -0.41 -5.95 7.65
N SER A 106 0.29 -4.81 7.40
CA SER A 106 -0.30 -3.54 7.01
C SER A 106 -1.45 -3.14 7.96
N HIS A 107 -2.62 -2.85 7.43
CA HIS A 107 -3.81 -2.43 8.17
C HIS A 107 -4.58 -3.56 8.89
N ASN A 108 -4.11 -4.81 8.86
CA ASN A 108 -4.76 -5.89 9.61
C ASN A 108 -4.65 -5.66 11.12
N PRO A 109 -5.61 -6.17 11.91
CA PRO A 109 -5.59 -6.05 13.37
C PRO A 109 -4.32 -6.61 14.02
N LYS A 110 -4.05 -6.22 15.27
CA LYS A 110 -2.80 -6.50 16.01
C LYS A 110 -2.37 -7.96 16.10
N HIS A 111 -3.31 -8.90 16.01
CA HIS A 111 -3.03 -10.35 16.10
C HIS A 111 -2.59 -10.97 14.77
N TRP A 112 -2.51 -10.21 13.69
CA TRP A 112 -1.96 -10.60 12.40
C TRP A 112 -0.49 -10.20 12.27
N ASN A 113 0.26 -10.98 11.48
CA ASN A 113 1.54 -10.56 10.91
C ASN A 113 1.73 -11.22 9.54
N ALA A 114 2.77 -10.79 8.79
CA ALA A 114 3.08 -11.38 7.50
C ALA A 114 4.55 -11.24 7.16
N LEU A 115 4.99 -12.04 6.18
CA LEU A 115 6.24 -11.89 5.45
C LEU A 115 5.88 -11.37 4.06
N LYS A 116 6.17 -10.12 3.78
CA LYS A 116 6.09 -9.53 2.45
C LYS A 116 7.48 -9.66 1.79
N LEU A 117 7.54 -10.25 0.60
CA LEU A 117 8.78 -10.65 -0.05
C LEU A 117 9.13 -9.69 -1.19
N LEU A 118 10.35 -9.17 -1.20
CA LEU A 118 10.83 -8.20 -2.17
C LEU A 118 11.91 -8.81 -3.09
N ASN A 119 11.84 -8.50 -4.37
CA ASN A 119 12.90 -8.77 -5.33
C ASN A 119 14.05 -7.75 -5.25
N ALA A 120 15.09 -7.91 -6.05
CA ALA A 120 16.26 -7.02 -6.06
C ALA A 120 15.96 -5.58 -6.56
N ARG A 121 14.76 -5.31 -7.07
CA ARG A 121 14.32 -3.95 -7.42
C ARG A 121 13.59 -3.25 -6.28
N GLY A 122 13.53 -3.86 -5.09
CA GLY A 122 12.74 -3.36 -3.97
C GLY A 122 11.22 -3.44 -4.20
N GLU A 123 10.75 -4.28 -5.11
CA GLU A 123 9.34 -4.48 -5.44
C GLU A 123 8.86 -5.83 -4.91
N PHE A 124 7.58 -5.94 -4.59
CA PHE A 124 7.00 -7.24 -4.25
C PHE A 124 7.19 -8.24 -5.39
N ILE A 125 7.45 -9.50 -5.01
CA ILE A 125 7.50 -10.60 -5.98
C ILE A 125 6.16 -10.77 -6.66
N ASP A 126 6.17 -11.20 -7.93
CA ASP A 126 4.95 -11.43 -8.70
C ASP A 126 4.26 -12.77 -8.38
N ALA A 127 3.13 -13.03 -9.06
CA ALA A 127 2.34 -14.24 -8.84
C ALA A 127 3.10 -15.53 -9.18
N ALA A 128 3.90 -15.51 -10.24
CA ALA A 128 4.67 -16.69 -10.67
C ALA A 128 5.82 -16.97 -9.69
N GLU A 129 6.49 -15.91 -9.23
CA GLU A 129 7.54 -15.98 -8.21
C GLU A 129 6.97 -16.47 -6.87
N GLY A 130 5.81 -15.92 -6.45
CA GLY A 130 5.11 -16.36 -5.25
C GLY A 130 4.69 -17.83 -5.30
N ALA A 131 4.18 -18.29 -6.44
CA ALA A 131 3.83 -19.70 -6.64
C ALA A 131 5.06 -20.62 -6.51
N GLU A 132 6.22 -20.21 -7.02
CA GLU A 132 7.45 -20.97 -6.89
C GLU A 132 7.96 -21.01 -5.45
N VAL A 133 7.89 -19.90 -4.70
CA VAL A 133 8.21 -19.89 -3.26
C VAL A 133 7.29 -20.85 -2.50
N LEU A 134 6.00 -20.88 -2.82
CA LEU A 134 5.06 -21.82 -2.18
C LEU A 134 5.37 -23.28 -2.52
N ARG A 135 5.74 -23.57 -3.77
CA ARG A 135 6.17 -24.92 -4.19
C ARG A 135 7.43 -25.37 -3.41
N LEU A 136 8.41 -24.50 -3.29
CA LEU A 136 9.63 -24.77 -2.52
C LEU A 136 9.31 -24.97 -1.03
N ALA A 137 8.38 -24.21 -0.47
CA ALA A 137 7.95 -24.39 0.92
C ALA A 137 7.29 -25.76 1.21
N GLU A 138 6.69 -26.40 0.20
CA GLU A 138 6.12 -27.75 0.34
C GLU A 138 7.11 -28.86 -0.07
N SER A 139 8.26 -28.49 -0.64
CA SER A 139 9.32 -29.44 -0.97
C SER A 139 10.23 -29.68 0.24
N GLU A 140 11.01 -30.78 0.20
CA GLU A 140 12.09 -31.04 1.14
C GLU A 140 13.46 -30.54 0.62
N GLU A 141 13.47 -29.71 -0.41
CA GLU A 141 14.67 -29.22 -1.12
C GLU A 141 15.31 -28.00 -0.43
N LEU A 142 15.23 -27.90 0.88
CA LEU A 142 15.82 -26.81 1.65
C LEU A 142 17.19 -27.20 2.17
N ASN A 143 18.22 -26.44 1.81
CA ASN A 143 19.59 -26.68 2.25
C ASN A 143 20.10 -25.51 3.11
N TYR A 144 20.65 -25.84 4.27
CA TYR A 144 21.25 -24.87 5.17
C TYR A 144 22.78 -24.86 5.03
N ALA A 145 23.39 -23.74 5.35
CA ALA A 145 24.82 -23.56 5.22
C ALA A 145 25.60 -24.30 6.32
N GLU A 146 26.80 -24.81 5.97
CA GLU A 146 27.77 -25.28 6.94
C GLU A 146 28.31 -24.09 7.76
N VAL A 147 28.90 -24.37 8.93
CA VAL A 147 29.31 -23.37 9.94
C VAL A 147 30.22 -22.27 9.37
N ASP A 148 31.08 -22.60 8.44
CA ASP A 148 32.02 -21.66 7.82
C ASP A 148 31.36 -20.76 6.76
N ASN A 149 30.13 -21.08 6.36
CA ASN A 149 29.37 -20.41 5.32
C ASN A 149 28.13 -19.67 5.84
N LEU A 150 27.96 -19.57 7.15
CA LEU A 150 26.84 -18.84 7.74
C LEU A 150 26.80 -17.37 7.29
N GLY A 151 25.62 -16.81 7.13
CA GLY A 151 25.41 -15.41 6.79
C GLY A 151 25.85 -14.47 7.91
N GLN A 152 26.18 -13.23 7.55
CA GLN A 152 26.49 -12.16 8.50
C GLN A 152 25.26 -11.27 8.68
N VAL A 153 25.11 -10.69 9.87
CA VAL A 153 24.03 -9.73 10.18
C VAL A 153 24.67 -8.38 10.47
N THR A 154 24.17 -7.36 9.79
CA THR A 154 24.57 -5.96 9.99
C THR A 154 23.32 -5.14 10.29
N GLU A 155 23.34 -4.35 11.34
CA GLU A 155 22.25 -3.41 11.66
C GLU A 155 22.46 -2.08 10.93
N ASP A 156 21.38 -1.53 10.37
CA ASP A 156 21.35 -0.18 9.79
C ASP A 156 20.11 0.59 10.26
N ASN A 157 20.30 1.43 11.25
CA ASN A 157 19.25 2.24 11.86
C ASN A 157 19.10 3.63 11.21
N THR A 158 19.73 3.89 10.05
CA THR A 158 19.71 5.18 9.35
C THR A 158 18.81 5.20 8.12
N THR A 159 18.13 4.10 7.83
CA THR A 159 17.38 3.92 6.58
C THR A 159 16.19 4.87 6.44
N ILE A 160 15.50 5.22 7.53
CA ILE A 160 14.39 6.19 7.51
C ILE A 160 14.92 7.59 7.18
N GLU A 161 16.03 8.00 7.80
CA GLU A 161 16.68 9.27 7.53
C GLU A 161 17.12 9.36 6.06
N HIS A 162 17.73 8.31 5.56
CA HIS A 162 18.15 8.24 4.15
C HIS A 162 16.96 8.31 3.19
N HIS A 163 15.87 7.60 3.49
CA HIS A 163 14.64 7.71 2.71
C HIS A 163 14.09 9.16 2.70
N ILE A 164 14.05 9.82 3.85
CA ILE A 164 13.65 11.23 3.95
C ILE A 164 14.55 12.12 3.10
N GLU A 165 15.87 11.95 3.14
CA GLU A 165 16.82 12.69 2.29
C GLU A 165 16.51 12.50 0.80
N ARG A 166 16.19 11.28 0.37
CA ARG A 166 15.80 10.99 -1.02
C ARG A 166 14.50 11.70 -1.41
N VAL A 167 13.49 11.71 -0.51
CA VAL A 167 12.23 12.45 -0.72
C VAL A 167 12.49 13.95 -0.85
N LEU A 168 13.30 14.53 0.03
CA LEU A 168 13.63 15.96 0.00
C LEU A 168 14.41 16.38 -1.26
N ALA A 169 15.17 15.45 -1.85
CA ALA A 169 15.93 15.69 -3.08
C ALA A 169 15.09 15.65 -4.36
N LEU A 170 13.83 15.24 -4.29
CA LEU A 170 12.94 15.18 -5.46
C LEU A 170 12.67 16.58 -6.02
N PRO A 171 12.73 16.78 -7.35
CA PRO A 171 12.53 18.08 -7.97
C PRO A 171 11.18 18.74 -7.68
N LEU A 172 10.15 17.93 -7.43
CA LEU A 172 8.80 18.41 -7.15
C LEU A 172 8.54 18.71 -5.68
N VAL A 173 9.48 18.42 -4.77
CA VAL A 173 9.39 18.74 -3.35
C VAL A 173 9.99 20.10 -3.07
N ASP A 174 9.16 21.06 -2.64
CA ASP A 174 9.55 22.46 -2.42
C ASP A 174 9.48 22.79 -0.90
N THR A 175 10.59 22.49 -0.21
CA THR A 175 10.70 22.73 1.22
C THR A 175 10.63 24.22 1.58
N GLU A 176 11.02 25.12 0.67
CA GLU A 176 10.94 26.56 0.91
C GLU A 176 9.48 27.04 0.88
N ALA A 177 8.68 26.54 -0.08
CA ALA A 177 7.26 26.85 -0.14
C ALA A 177 6.52 26.32 1.10
N ILE A 178 6.80 25.08 1.53
CA ILE A 178 6.22 24.48 2.74
C ILE A 178 6.60 25.32 3.98
N ARG A 179 7.86 25.71 4.14
CA ARG A 179 8.32 26.55 5.27
C ARG A 179 7.64 27.92 5.30
N LYS A 180 7.46 28.55 4.14
CA LYS A 180 6.77 29.85 4.03
C LYS A 180 5.28 29.75 4.36
N ALA A 181 4.64 28.63 4.07
CA ALA A 181 3.24 28.38 4.38
C ALA A 181 2.96 28.31 5.89
N ASN A 182 4.00 28.07 6.72
CA ASN A 182 3.91 27.97 8.18
C ASN A 182 2.89 26.94 8.68
N PHE A 183 2.75 25.80 8.01
CA PHE A 183 1.78 24.77 8.34
C PHE A 183 1.91 24.28 9.77
N LYS A 184 0.75 24.01 10.39
CA LYS A 184 0.58 23.21 11.60
C LYS A 184 -0.12 21.91 11.21
N VAL A 185 0.56 20.78 11.41
CA VAL A 185 0.11 19.46 10.95
C VAL A 185 -0.07 18.53 12.14
N ALA A 186 -1.25 17.88 12.22
CA ALA A 186 -1.46 16.77 13.15
C ALA A 186 -1.08 15.45 12.48
N VAL A 187 -0.51 14.51 13.25
CA VAL A 187 -0.12 13.17 12.77
C VAL A 187 -0.79 12.12 13.63
N ASP A 188 -1.38 11.10 12.98
CA ASP A 188 -1.79 9.87 13.64
C ASP A 188 -1.09 8.69 12.96
N ALA A 189 -0.25 7.99 13.69
CA ALA A 189 0.56 6.87 13.21
C ALA A 189 0.17 5.54 13.87
N VAL A 190 -1.01 5.47 14.46
CA VAL A 190 -1.61 4.26 15.07
C VAL A 190 -0.67 3.50 16.03
N ASN A 191 0.26 4.18 16.67
CA ASN A 191 1.33 3.62 17.49
C ASN A 191 2.21 2.59 16.75
N SER A 192 2.58 2.91 15.51
CA SER A 192 3.50 2.12 14.70
C SER A 192 4.64 2.96 14.12
N THR A 193 5.33 2.44 13.11
CA THR A 193 6.56 3.04 12.55
C THR A 193 6.36 4.41 11.91
N GLY A 194 5.13 4.74 11.52
CA GLY A 194 4.76 6.09 11.10
C GLY A 194 5.05 7.15 12.16
N GLY A 195 5.00 6.80 13.46
CA GLY A 195 5.36 7.69 14.56
C GLY A 195 6.84 8.08 14.60
N ILE A 196 7.70 7.26 13.97
CA ILE A 196 9.12 7.57 13.76
C ILE A 196 9.30 8.40 12.49
N ALA A 197 8.73 7.91 11.37
CA ALA A 197 9.02 8.43 10.03
C ALA A 197 8.33 9.77 9.75
N ILE A 198 7.02 9.89 9.99
CA ILE A 198 6.24 11.06 9.57
C ILE A 198 6.60 12.33 10.34
N PRO A 199 6.74 12.35 11.70
CA PRO A 199 7.18 13.55 12.40
C PRO A 199 8.58 14.01 11.98
N LYS A 200 9.53 13.09 11.71
CA LYS A 200 10.86 13.42 11.18
C LYS A 200 10.76 14.07 9.79
N LEU A 201 9.99 13.47 8.88
CA LEU A 201 9.76 14.01 7.54
C LEU A 201 9.15 15.42 7.58
N LEU A 202 8.09 15.64 8.37
CA LEU A 202 7.42 16.93 8.46
C LEU A 202 8.36 18.03 8.95
N ARG A 203 9.19 17.73 9.94
CA ARG A 203 10.21 18.68 10.43
C ARG A 203 11.27 18.97 9.37
N ALA A 204 11.73 17.94 8.65
CA ALA A 204 12.70 18.09 7.57
C ALA A 204 12.13 18.90 6.37
N LEU A 205 10.84 18.74 6.05
CA LEU A 205 10.12 19.55 5.07
C LEU A 205 9.94 21.01 5.50
N GLY A 206 10.13 21.32 6.79
CA GLY A 206 10.00 22.69 7.30
C GLY A 206 8.61 23.04 7.82
N VAL A 207 7.80 22.04 8.15
CA VAL A 207 6.52 22.25 8.86
C VAL A 207 6.77 22.90 10.20
N LYS A 208 6.03 23.97 10.51
CA LYS A 208 6.26 24.84 11.69
C LYS A 208 5.92 24.15 13.00
N GLU A 209 4.81 23.44 13.05
CA GLU A 209 4.32 22.77 14.25
C GLU A 209 3.74 21.39 13.89
N VAL A 210 4.19 20.36 14.61
CA VAL A 210 3.71 18.99 14.46
C VAL A 210 3.01 18.58 15.77
N VAL A 211 1.73 18.22 15.66
CA VAL A 211 0.92 17.70 16.77
C VAL A 211 0.87 16.18 16.64
N GLU A 212 1.57 15.49 17.51
CA GLU A 212 1.70 14.03 17.45
C GLU A 212 0.57 13.35 18.23
N LEU A 213 -0.20 12.49 17.56
CA LEU A 213 -1.20 11.60 18.12
C LEU A 213 -0.83 10.17 17.77
N ASN A 214 -0.84 9.25 18.74
CA ASN A 214 -0.54 7.84 18.53
C ASN A 214 0.79 7.59 17.79
N CYS A 215 1.84 8.32 18.14
CA CYS A 215 3.16 8.25 17.53
C CYS A 215 4.20 7.46 18.37
N ASP A 216 3.79 6.78 19.45
CA ASP A 216 4.65 5.85 20.18
C ASP A 216 4.69 4.51 19.41
N PRO A 217 5.87 4.06 18.88
CA PRO A 217 5.97 2.84 18.09
C PRO A 217 5.94 1.56 18.95
N SER A 218 5.02 1.51 19.89
CA SER A 218 4.85 0.40 20.83
C SER A 218 4.13 -0.82 20.24
N GLY A 219 3.46 -0.67 19.10
CA GLY A 219 2.64 -1.72 18.48
C GLY A 219 1.31 -1.97 19.18
N HIS A 220 1.00 -1.19 20.24
CA HIS A 220 -0.33 -1.15 20.84
C HIS A 220 -1.21 -0.18 20.04
N PHE A 221 -1.78 -0.68 18.94
CA PHE A 221 -2.61 0.14 18.05
C PHE A 221 -3.72 0.82 18.83
N ALA A 222 -3.77 2.15 18.76
CA ALA A 222 -4.73 2.97 19.51
C ALA A 222 -6.18 2.82 18.98
N HIS A 223 -6.30 2.51 17.70
CA HIS A 223 -7.59 2.25 17.03
C HIS A 223 -7.40 1.13 15.98
N ASN A 224 -8.46 0.77 15.25
CA ASN A 224 -8.34 -0.13 14.12
C ASN A 224 -7.36 0.50 13.10
N PRO A 225 -6.29 -0.22 12.68
CA PRO A 225 -5.21 0.36 11.89
C PRO A 225 -5.57 0.65 10.43
N GLU A 226 -6.76 0.30 9.97
CA GLU A 226 -7.22 0.71 8.64
C GLU A 226 -7.58 2.20 8.64
N PRO A 227 -6.95 3.05 7.81
CA PRO A 227 -7.14 4.50 7.84
C PRO A 227 -8.42 4.94 7.09
N ILE A 228 -9.57 4.50 7.57
CA ILE A 228 -10.91 4.86 7.06
C ILE A 228 -11.63 5.80 8.03
N PRO A 229 -12.61 6.60 7.57
CA PRO A 229 -13.28 7.63 8.38
C PRO A 229 -13.81 7.13 9.73
N ALA A 230 -14.35 5.90 9.77
CA ALA A 230 -14.90 5.30 10.99
C ALA A 230 -13.84 5.10 12.11
N ASN A 231 -12.57 4.99 11.76
CA ASN A 231 -11.46 4.77 12.68
C ASN A 231 -10.71 6.07 13.06
N LEU A 232 -11.02 7.20 12.40
CA LEU A 232 -10.22 8.43 12.44
C LEU A 232 -10.90 9.59 13.15
N THR A 233 -11.84 9.30 14.07
CA THR A 233 -12.59 10.33 14.80
C THR A 233 -11.71 11.18 15.73
N ASP A 234 -10.69 10.59 16.33
CA ASP A 234 -9.80 11.29 17.26
C ASP A 234 -8.90 12.28 16.55
N ILE A 235 -8.28 11.92 15.43
CA ILE A 235 -7.46 12.87 14.66
C ILE A 235 -8.30 14.00 14.09
N SER A 236 -9.55 13.73 13.64
CA SER A 236 -10.49 14.76 13.19
C SER A 236 -10.77 15.79 14.29
N ARG A 237 -10.94 15.33 15.53
CA ARG A 237 -11.09 16.21 16.69
C ARG A 237 -9.81 16.99 16.98
N VAL A 238 -8.64 16.33 17.01
CA VAL A 238 -7.34 16.94 17.27
C VAL A 238 -7.04 18.06 16.26
N VAL A 239 -7.31 17.83 14.97
CA VAL A 239 -7.14 18.84 13.91
C VAL A 239 -7.94 20.09 14.21
N ARG A 240 -9.24 19.95 14.54
CA ARG A 240 -10.10 21.09 14.87
C ARG A 240 -9.68 21.80 16.15
N ASP A 241 -9.50 21.05 17.23
CA ASP A 241 -9.24 21.59 18.57
C ASP A 241 -7.88 22.33 18.62
N ASN A 242 -6.90 21.85 17.88
CA ASN A 242 -5.57 22.48 17.79
C ASN A 242 -5.46 23.47 16.61
N ARG A 243 -6.51 23.64 15.80
CA ARG A 243 -6.50 24.51 14.62
C ARG A 243 -5.35 24.14 13.68
N CYS A 244 -5.19 22.85 13.39
CA CYS A 244 -4.21 22.38 12.43
C CYS A 244 -4.68 22.68 11.00
N ASP A 245 -3.74 22.93 10.09
CA ASP A 245 -4.00 23.14 8.68
C ASP A 245 -4.29 21.82 7.97
N LEU A 246 -3.76 20.71 8.51
CA LEU A 246 -3.88 19.37 7.95
C LEU A 246 -3.70 18.31 9.03
N GLY A 247 -4.42 17.19 8.89
CA GLY A 247 -4.11 15.93 9.56
C GLY A 247 -3.52 14.94 8.57
N VAL A 248 -2.44 14.27 8.98
CA VAL A 248 -1.76 13.19 8.24
C VAL A 248 -1.95 11.90 9.01
N VAL A 249 -2.52 10.89 8.37
CA VAL A 249 -2.75 9.56 8.97
C VAL A 249 -2.11 8.50 8.10
N VAL A 250 -1.37 7.60 8.73
CA VAL A 250 -0.75 6.46 8.05
C VAL A 250 -1.10 5.15 8.73
N ASP A 251 -1.09 4.08 7.95
CA ASP A 251 -1.25 2.72 8.48
C ASP A 251 0.07 2.20 9.12
N PRO A 252 0.08 1.03 9.76
CA PRO A 252 1.23 0.57 10.54
C PRO A 252 2.56 0.50 9.82
N ASP A 253 2.57 0.26 8.52
CA ASP A 253 3.78 0.13 7.69
C ASP A 253 3.97 1.28 6.67
N VAL A 254 3.10 2.32 6.77
CA VAL A 254 3.28 3.63 6.11
C VAL A 254 3.23 3.56 4.57
N ASP A 255 2.53 2.57 4.03
CA ASP A 255 2.29 2.48 2.58
C ASP A 255 0.99 3.18 2.15
N ARG A 256 0.11 3.58 3.13
CA ARG A 256 -1.14 4.31 2.90
C ARG A 256 -1.16 5.65 3.61
N LEU A 257 -1.74 6.64 2.94
CA LEU A 257 -1.88 8.00 3.42
C LEU A 257 -3.35 8.44 3.36
N ALA A 258 -3.93 8.72 4.51
CA ALA A 258 -5.19 9.44 4.59
C ALA A 258 -4.97 10.87 5.12
N LEU A 259 -5.75 11.81 4.61
CA LEU A 259 -5.63 13.23 4.93
C LEU A 259 -6.92 13.74 5.57
N VAL A 260 -6.76 14.59 6.58
CA VAL A 260 -7.85 15.26 7.29
C VAL A 260 -7.74 16.76 7.05
N CYS A 261 -8.78 17.36 6.53
CA CYS A 261 -8.85 18.80 6.27
C CYS A 261 -8.86 19.59 7.59
N GLU A 262 -8.53 20.87 7.52
CA GLU A 262 -8.58 21.82 8.65
C GLU A 262 -9.95 21.90 9.35
N THR A 263 -11.01 21.51 8.65
CA THR A 263 -12.37 21.41 9.21
C THR A 263 -12.59 20.17 10.07
N GLY A 264 -11.63 19.21 10.02
CA GLY A 264 -11.77 17.89 10.62
C GLY A 264 -12.49 16.86 9.73
N ASP A 265 -12.91 17.25 8.53
CA ASP A 265 -13.48 16.34 7.54
C ASP A 265 -12.39 15.57 6.82
N MET A 266 -12.69 14.35 6.35
CA MET A 266 -11.76 13.58 5.54
C MET A 266 -11.57 14.25 4.18
N PHE A 267 -10.31 14.34 3.73
CA PHE A 267 -9.99 14.75 2.35
C PHE A 267 -10.50 13.70 1.34
N GLY A 268 -10.55 12.45 1.78
CA GLY A 268 -10.98 11.27 1.02
C GLY A 268 -9.79 10.43 0.58
N GLU A 269 -9.83 9.13 0.88
CA GLU A 269 -8.71 8.21 0.61
C GLU A 269 -8.31 8.16 -0.87
N GLU A 270 -9.29 8.15 -1.77
CA GLU A 270 -9.10 8.19 -3.22
C GLU A 270 -8.42 9.49 -3.69
N TYR A 271 -8.74 10.60 -3.03
CA TYR A 271 -8.30 11.93 -3.44
C TYR A 271 -6.87 12.27 -3.02
N THR A 272 -6.26 11.48 -2.13
CA THR A 272 -4.83 11.55 -1.88
C THR A 272 -4.06 11.33 -3.18
N LEU A 273 -4.32 10.23 -3.88
CA LEU A 273 -3.69 9.95 -5.17
C LEU A 273 -4.09 10.97 -6.25
N VAL A 274 -5.36 11.33 -6.33
CA VAL A 274 -5.87 12.28 -7.34
C VAL A 274 -5.17 13.63 -7.24
N SER A 275 -5.03 14.19 -6.04
CA SER A 275 -4.40 15.49 -5.82
C SER A 275 -2.90 15.48 -6.07
N VAL A 276 -2.20 14.43 -5.63
CA VAL A 276 -0.77 14.26 -5.90
C VAL A 276 -0.53 14.06 -7.40
N ALA A 277 -1.37 13.27 -8.08
CA ALA A 277 -1.27 13.07 -9.52
C ALA A 277 -1.52 14.36 -10.30
N ASP A 278 -2.53 15.17 -9.94
CA ASP A 278 -2.75 16.48 -10.54
C ASP A 278 -1.50 17.37 -10.42
N TYR A 279 -0.86 17.39 -9.24
CA TYR A 279 0.37 18.14 -9.04
C TYR A 279 1.53 17.64 -9.90
N VAL A 280 1.73 16.33 -9.97
CA VAL A 280 2.78 15.72 -10.82
C VAL A 280 2.52 16.05 -12.28
N LEU A 281 1.30 15.87 -12.78
CA LEU A 281 0.92 16.11 -14.17
C LEU A 281 1.07 17.57 -14.61
N GLN A 282 0.93 18.54 -13.71
CA GLN A 282 1.21 19.96 -13.99
C GLN A 282 2.67 20.21 -14.35
N HIS A 283 3.59 19.40 -13.87
CA HIS A 283 5.04 19.59 -14.07
C HIS A 283 5.62 18.56 -15.04
N THR A 284 5.09 17.34 -15.02
CA THR A 284 5.53 16.22 -15.83
C THR A 284 4.30 15.53 -16.42
N PRO A 285 3.69 16.09 -17.50
CA PRO A 285 2.58 15.44 -18.18
C PRO A 285 2.95 14.02 -18.63
N GLY A 286 2.07 13.05 -18.40
CA GLY A 286 2.31 11.64 -18.72
C GLY A 286 1.13 10.74 -18.29
N ASN A 287 1.29 9.45 -18.52
CA ASN A 287 0.26 8.47 -18.19
C ASN A 287 0.12 8.31 -16.68
N THR A 288 -1.08 7.92 -16.25
CA THR A 288 -1.37 7.56 -14.87
C THR A 288 -1.93 6.14 -14.78
N VAL A 289 -1.74 5.50 -13.63
CA VAL A 289 -2.27 4.15 -13.36
C VAL A 289 -2.88 4.09 -11.97
N SER A 290 -4.08 3.49 -11.88
CA SER A 290 -4.58 2.98 -10.60
C SER A 290 -5.23 1.60 -10.77
N ASN A 291 -5.74 1.00 -9.69
CA ASN A 291 -6.45 -0.26 -9.83
C ASN A 291 -7.92 -0.07 -10.24
N LEU A 292 -8.56 -1.14 -10.70
CA LEU A 292 -9.96 -1.12 -11.17
C LEU A 292 -10.98 -0.66 -10.12
N SER A 293 -10.67 -0.80 -8.83
CA SER A 293 -11.56 -0.40 -7.74
C SER A 293 -11.35 1.05 -7.29
N SER A 294 -10.41 1.78 -7.89
CA SER A 294 -10.14 3.19 -7.58
C SER A 294 -11.12 4.11 -8.28
N SER A 295 -11.25 5.32 -7.72
CA SER A 295 -12.13 6.36 -8.27
C SER A 295 -11.75 6.75 -9.70
N ARG A 296 -12.79 7.01 -10.52
CA ARG A 296 -12.59 7.61 -11.85
C ARG A 296 -12.10 9.05 -11.82
N ALA A 297 -12.07 9.69 -10.64
CA ALA A 297 -11.54 11.04 -10.49
C ALA A 297 -10.08 11.16 -10.99
N LEU A 298 -9.25 10.12 -10.81
CA LEU A 298 -7.89 10.12 -11.37
C LEU A 298 -7.90 10.13 -12.91
N ARG A 299 -8.79 9.35 -13.53
CA ARG A 299 -8.98 9.35 -14.99
C ARG A 299 -9.36 10.74 -15.48
N ASP A 300 -10.33 11.35 -14.82
CA ASP A 300 -10.86 12.66 -15.25
C ASP A 300 -9.81 13.75 -15.10
N VAL A 301 -9.00 13.73 -14.02
CA VAL A 301 -7.86 14.63 -13.83
C VAL A 301 -6.79 14.40 -14.91
N THR A 302 -6.46 13.13 -15.20
CA THR A 302 -5.47 12.80 -16.23
C THR A 302 -5.86 13.34 -17.61
N HIS A 303 -7.14 13.24 -17.97
CA HIS A 303 -7.65 13.72 -19.24
C HIS A 303 -7.64 15.25 -19.40
N ASN A 304 -7.43 16.02 -18.33
CA ASN A 304 -7.21 17.46 -18.43
C ASN A 304 -5.85 17.82 -19.04
N TYR A 305 -4.94 16.85 -19.16
CA TYR A 305 -3.59 17.03 -19.71
C TYR A 305 -3.49 16.36 -21.08
N THR A 306 -3.19 17.16 -22.11
CA THR A 306 -3.15 16.70 -23.51
C THR A 306 -2.12 15.60 -23.70
N GLY A 307 -2.54 14.49 -24.31
CA GLY A 307 -1.65 13.37 -24.63
C GLY A 307 -1.37 12.43 -23.44
N CYS A 308 -2.03 12.65 -22.29
CA CYS A 308 -1.93 11.77 -21.14
C CYS A 308 -3.08 10.76 -21.11
N GLU A 309 -2.76 9.51 -20.78
CA GLU A 309 -3.73 8.42 -20.71
C GLU A 309 -3.82 7.84 -19.29
N TYR A 310 -5.04 7.57 -18.87
CA TYR A 310 -5.30 6.80 -17.65
C TYR A 310 -5.43 5.30 -17.97
N ASN A 311 -4.75 4.47 -17.20
CA ASN A 311 -4.80 3.03 -17.33
C ASN A 311 -5.21 2.38 -15.99
N ALA A 312 -6.04 1.35 -16.04
CA ALA A 312 -6.50 0.63 -14.85
C ALA A 312 -5.92 -0.79 -14.81
N ALA A 313 -5.26 -1.13 -13.69
CA ALA A 313 -4.71 -2.44 -13.39
C ALA A 313 -5.70 -3.32 -12.62
N ALA A 314 -5.47 -4.62 -12.58
CA ALA A 314 -6.05 -5.48 -11.55
C ALA A 314 -5.68 -4.96 -10.14
N VAL A 315 -6.51 -5.28 -9.14
CA VAL A 315 -6.27 -4.85 -7.76
C VAL A 315 -5.01 -5.50 -7.19
N GLY A 316 -4.20 -4.70 -6.52
CA GLY A 316 -2.95 -5.08 -5.88
C GLY A 316 -1.75 -4.33 -6.46
N GLU A 317 -0.87 -3.90 -5.58
CA GLU A 317 0.28 -3.04 -5.90
C GLU A 317 1.14 -3.58 -7.04
N VAL A 318 1.46 -4.89 -7.03
CA VAL A 318 2.27 -5.54 -8.08
C VAL A 318 1.66 -5.35 -9.46
N ASN A 319 0.33 -5.42 -9.58
CA ASN A 319 -0.37 -5.23 -10.86
C ASN A 319 -0.29 -3.77 -11.30
N VAL A 320 -0.43 -2.83 -10.33
CA VAL A 320 -0.33 -1.39 -10.60
C VAL A 320 1.09 -1.03 -11.06
N THR A 321 2.12 -1.44 -10.33
CA THR A 321 3.53 -1.15 -10.66
C THR A 321 3.95 -1.77 -11.99
N THR A 322 3.48 -2.99 -12.28
CA THR A 322 3.71 -3.65 -13.57
C THR A 322 3.11 -2.84 -14.72
N LEU A 323 1.85 -2.40 -14.60
CA LEU A 323 1.20 -1.60 -15.63
C LEU A 323 1.83 -0.20 -15.76
N MET A 324 2.25 0.41 -14.65
CA MET A 324 3.00 1.68 -14.67
C MET A 324 4.28 1.57 -15.50
N ARG A 325 5.05 0.49 -15.34
CA ARG A 325 6.25 0.24 -16.17
C ARG A 325 5.92 0.05 -17.65
N GLN A 326 4.86 -0.70 -17.94
CA GLN A 326 4.44 -0.99 -19.32
C GLN A 326 3.96 0.25 -20.06
N THR A 327 3.30 1.17 -19.36
CA THR A 327 2.72 2.39 -19.94
C THR A 327 3.60 3.62 -19.78
N GLY A 328 4.74 3.51 -19.08
CA GLY A 328 5.59 4.65 -18.75
C GLY A 328 4.88 5.70 -17.89
N ALA A 329 4.00 5.25 -16.99
CA ALA A 329 3.23 6.14 -16.12
C ALA A 329 4.13 6.95 -15.19
N VAL A 330 3.89 8.25 -15.10
CA VAL A 330 4.67 9.18 -14.26
C VAL A 330 4.22 9.23 -12.82
N ILE A 331 3.00 8.77 -12.56
CA ILE A 331 2.40 8.66 -11.22
C ILE A 331 1.34 7.56 -11.24
N GLY A 332 1.17 6.87 -10.14
CA GLY A 332 0.13 5.88 -9.98
C GLY A 332 -0.15 5.55 -8.53
N GLY A 333 -0.95 4.53 -8.28
CA GLY A 333 -1.26 4.08 -6.92
C GLY A 333 -2.57 3.35 -6.82
N GLU A 334 -3.09 3.31 -5.59
CA GLU A 334 -4.36 2.68 -5.29
C GLU A 334 -5.27 3.64 -4.51
N GLY A 335 -6.58 3.51 -4.67
CA GLY A 335 -7.59 4.37 -4.03
C GLY A 335 -7.68 4.25 -2.50
N ASN A 336 -6.84 3.44 -1.90
CA ASN A 336 -6.70 3.30 -0.45
C ASN A 336 -5.68 4.27 0.17
N GLY A 337 -5.31 5.34 -0.54
CA GLY A 337 -4.31 6.32 -0.13
C GLY A 337 -2.86 5.96 -0.51
N GLY A 338 -2.67 4.88 -1.26
CA GLY A 338 -1.34 4.45 -1.72
C GLY A 338 -0.87 5.25 -2.94
N VAL A 339 0.18 6.04 -2.78
CA VAL A 339 0.82 6.83 -3.86
C VAL A 339 2.09 6.12 -4.31
N ILE A 340 2.26 5.95 -5.62
CA ILE A 340 3.48 5.38 -6.23
C ILE A 340 4.08 6.45 -7.15
N TYR A 341 5.27 6.91 -6.83
CA TYR A 341 5.99 7.93 -7.60
C TYR A 341 7.31 7.37 -8.16
N PRO A 342 7.38 6.99 -9.46
CA PRO A 342 8.51 6.29 -10.06
C PRO A 342 9.86 7.01 -9.99
N GLU A 343 9.86 8.34 -9.89
CA GLU A 343 11.10 9.13 -9.70
C GLU A 343 11.80 8.80 -8.36
N LEU A 344 11.05 8.26 -7.40
CA LEU A 344 11.61 7.76 -6.14
C LEU A 344 11.78 6.24 -6.18
N HIS A 345 10.67 5.51 -6.26
CA HIS A 345 10.65 4.05 -6.42
C HIS A 345 9.27 3.54 -6.87
N TYR A 346 9.16 2.25 -7.19
CA TYR A 346 7.92 1.58 -7.61
C TYR A 346 7.27 0.84 -6.44
N GLY A 347 6.91 1.56 -5.39
CA GLY A 347 6.15 1.07 -4.24
C GLY A 347 5.23 2.17 -3.71
N ARG A 348 4.17 1.77 -3.00
CA ARG A 348 3.29 2.74 -2.33
C ARG A 348 4.02 3.38 -1.17
N ASP A 349 4.01 4.70 -1.11
CA ASP A 349 4.82 5.48 -0.20
C ASP A 349 4.07 6.70 0.33
N ALA A 350 3.74 6.66 1.63
CA ALA A 350 3.10 7.78 2.30
C ALA A 350 4.06 8.96 2.52
N LEU A 351 5.38 8.73 2.62
CA LEU A 351 6.34 9.81 2.82
C LEU A 351 6.38 10.73 1.59
N VAL A 352 6.52 10.16 0.40
CA VAL A 352 6.48 10.95 -0.84
C VAL A 352 5.11 11.58 -1.06
N GLY A 353 4.03 10.85 -0.72
CA GLY A 353 2.66 11.36 -0.77
C GLY A 353 2.48 12.63 0.08
N VAL A 354 2.96 12.62 1.32
CA VAL A 354 2.94 13.79 2.24
C VAL A 354 3.74 14.95 1.67
N ALA A 355 4.96 14.70 1.18
CA ALA A 355 5.85 15.76 0.68
C ALA A 355 5.27 16.46 -0.56
N LEU A 356 4.75 15.69 -1.52
CA LEU A 356 4.12 16.23 -2.73
C LEU A 356 2.80 16.95 -2.41
N PHE A 357 1.97 16.40 -1.53
CA PHE A 357 0.72 17.04 -1.12
C PHE A 357 0.94 18.37 -0.39
N LEU A 358 1.87 18.42 0.56
CA LEU A 358 2.19 19.67 1.27
C LEU A 358 2.78 20.73 0.31
N THR A 359 3.59 20.29 -0.64
CA THR A 359 4.11 21.21 -1.67
C THR A 359 2.97 21.77 -2.54
N LEU A 360 2.07 20.91 -2.99
CA LEU A 360 0.86 21.33 -3.74
C LEU A 360 0.06 22.35 -2.93
N LEU A 361 -0.26 22.02 -1.66
CA LEU A 361 -1.07 22.87 -0.80
C LEU A 361 -0.40 24.25 -0.58
N ALA A 362 0.92 24.27 -0.33
CA ALA A 362 1.69 25.50 -0.17
C ALA A 362 1.69 26.37 -1.44
N LYS A 363 1.89 25.76 -2.62
CA LYS A 363 1.91 26.49 -3.91
C LYS A 363 0.54 27.02 -4.33
N ARG A 364 -0.54 26.28 -4.00
CA ARG A 364 -1.91 26.73 -4.30
C ARG A 364 -2.39 27.81 -3.33
N GLY A 365 -1.84 27.89 -2.13
CA GLY A 365 -2.28 28.82 -1.08
C GLY A 365 -3.73 28.61 -0.66
N LEU A 366 -4.26 27.39 -0.82
CA LEU A 366 -5.61 26.98 -0.46
C LEU A 366 -5.57 26.21 0.86
N LYS A 367 -6.71 26.16 1.53
CA LYS A 367 -6.95 25.16 2.59
C LYS A 367 -7.19 23.78 1.99
N ALA A 368 -6.97 22.72 2.77
CA ALA A 368 -7.17 21.36 2.29
C ALA A 368 -8.61 21.11 1.84
N SER A 369 -9.60 21.62 2.59
CA SER A 369 -11.02 21.51 2.22
C SER A 369 -11.38 22.29 0.94
N GLU A 370 -10.70 23.39 0.66
CA GLU A 370 -10.88 24.17 -0.57
C GLU A 370 -10.24 23.44 -1.76
N LEU A 371 -9.03 22.91 -1.58
CA LEU A 371 -8.35 22.10 -2.59
C LEU A 371 -9.21 20.88 -2.97
N ARG A 372 -9.79 20.17 -1.99
CA ARG A 372 -10.66 19.01 -2.24
C ARG A 372 -11.82 19.34 -3.19
N LYS A 373 -12.40 20.51 -3.05
CA LYS A 373 -13.54 20.97 -3.88
C LYS A 373 -13.18 21.31 -5.32
N THR A 374 -11.89 21.38 -5.65
CA THR A 374 -11.44 21.61 -7.04
C THR A 374 -11.46 20.34 -7.89
N TYR A 375 -11.59 19.17 -7.28
CA TYR A 375 -11.64 17.87 -7.95
C TYR A 375 -13.08 17.39 -8.17
N PRO A 376 -13.32 16.59 -9.23
CA PRO A 376 -14.61 15.94 -9.45
C PRO A 376 -15.05 15.17 -8.19
N ASP A 377 -16.32 15.29 -7.84
CA ASP A 377 -16.84 14.64 -6.63
C ASP A 377 -17.49 13.29 -6.97
N TYR A 378 -16.92 12.21 -6.41
CA TYR A 378 -17.40 10.85 -6.54
C TYR A 378 -17.47 10.19 -5.17
N ILE A 379 -18.46 9.31 -5.00
CA ILE A 379 -18.67 8.54 -3.79
C ILE A 379 -18.63 7.05 -4.13
N ILE A 380 -17.79 6.31 -3.42
CA ILE A 380 -17.68 4.85 -3.56
C ILE A 380 -18.51 4.19 -2.46
N SER A 381 -19.44 3.31 -2.88
CA SER A 381 -20.16 2.40 -2.00
C SER A 381 -19.47 1.03 -2.01
N LYS A 382 -19.14 0.50 -0.81
CA LYS A 382 -18.44 -0.78 -0.63
C LYS A 382 -19.40 -1.81 -0.05
N ASN A 383 -19.76 -2.80 -0.83
CA ASN A 383 -20.70 -3.86 -0.50
C ASN A 383 -20.06 -5.25 -0.67
N ARG A 384 -20.77 -6.29 -0.22
CA ARG A 384 -20.35 -7.68 -0.40
C ARG A 384 -21.55 -8.59 -0.59
N ILE A 385 -21.30 -9.76 -1.21
CA ILE A 385 -22.20 -10.91 -1.23
C ILE A 385 -21.48 -12.07 -0.58
N ASP A 386 -22.11 -12.70 0.43
CA ASP A 386 -21.59 -13.89 1.06
C ASP A 386 -21.83 -15.10 0.13
N LEU A 387 -20.78 -15.89 -0.10
CA LEU A 387 -20.86 -17.05 -1.00
C LEU A 387 -21.54 -18.22 -0.31
N THR A 388 -22.50 -18.83 -0.97
CA THR A 388 -23.08 -20.11 -0.55
C THR A 388 -22.27 -21.28 -1.10
N ALA A 389 -22.26 -22.41 -0.38
CA ALA A 389 -21.57 -23.61 -0.84
C ALA A 389 -22.11 -24.08 -2.22
N GLY A 390 -21.20 -24.27 -3.16
CA GLY A 390 -21.55 -24.71 -4.52
C GLY A 390 -21.91 -23.61 -5.51
N MET A 391 -21.82 -22.32 -5.11
CA MET A 391 -22.04 -21.21 -6.04
C MET A 391 -20.93 -21.16 -7.09
N ASP A 392 -21.31 -21.22 -8.38
CA ASP A 392 -20.39 -21.02 -9.51
C ASP A 392 -20.12 -19.52 -9.73
N VAL A 393 -19.15 -18.99 -8.99
CA VAL A 393 -18.79 -17.57 -9.03
C VAL A 393 -18.25 -17.17 -10.40
N ASP A 394 -17.41 -18.00 -10.99
CA ASP A 394 -16.76 -17.67 -12.27
C ASP A 394 -17.79 -17.67 -13.42
N GLY A 395 -18.71 -18.64 -13.43
CA GLY A 395 -19.82 -18.64 -14.37
C GLY A 395 -20.78 -17.47 -14.18
N LEU A 396 -21.01 -17.05 -12.92
CA LEU A 396 -21.80 -15.87 -12.61
C LEU A 396 -21.17 -14.59 -13.16
N LEU A 397 -19.89 -14.36 -12.85
CA LEU A 397 -19.16 -13.17 -13.33
C LEU A 397 -19.12 -13.13 -14.86
N LYS A 398 -18.95 -14.31 -15.51
CA LYS A 398 -18.99 -14.40 -16.97
C LYS A 398 -20.36 -14.00 -17.53
N ARG A 399 -21.47 -14.50 -16.98
CA ARG A 399 -22.83 -14.14 -17.42
C ARG A 399 -23.08 -12.63 -17.29
N LEU A 400 -22.62 -12.02 -16.19
CA LEU A 400 -22.72 -10.56 -16.00
C LEU A 400 -21.91 -9.81 -17.05
N ALA A 401 -20.67 -10.23 -17.32
CA ALA A 401 -19.83 -9.63 -18.34
C ALA A 401 -20.49 -9.69 -19.72
N ASP A 402 -20.98 -10.88 -20.13
CA ASP A 402 -21.64 -11.09 -21.42
C ASP A 402 -22.91 -10.22 -21.55
N LYS A 403 -23.73 -10.16 -20.50
CA LYS A 403 -24.94 -9.35 -20.47
C LYS A 403 -24.66 -7.87 -20.66
N TYR A 404 -23.75 -7.30 -19.83
CA TYR A 404 -23.48 -5.86 -19.86
C TYR A 404 -22.65 -5.41 -21.07
N ASN A 405 -21.86 -6.32 -21.67
CA ASN A 405 -21.21 -6.06 -22.96
C ASN A 405 -22.22 -5.87 -24.11
N ALA A 406 -23.40 -6.46 -24.00
CA ALA A 406 -24.46 -6.31 -25.00
C ALA A 406 -25.29 -5.01 -24.83
N ILE A 407 -25.09 -4.26 -23.74
CA ILE A 407 -25.86 -3.03 -23.45
C ILE A 407 -25.09 -1.82 -24.00
N PRO A 408 -25.66 -1.06 -24.96
CA PRO A 408 -25.05 0.16 -25.46
C PRO A 408 -24.76 1.16 -24.33
N GLY A 409 -23.57 1.76 -24.35
CA GLY A 409 -23.16 2.74 -23.31
C GLY A 409 -22.47 2.10 -22.09
N CYS A 410 -22.48 0.76 -21.96
CA CYS A 410 -21.68 0.07 -20.96
C CYS A 410 -20.30 -0.33 -21.52
N LYS A 411 -19.25 -0.17 -20.72
CA LYS A 411 -17.93 -0.74 -21.01
C LYS A 411 -17.61 -1.78 -19.94
N VAL A 412 -17.27 -3.00 -20.34
CA VAL A 412 -16.95 -4.10 -19.43
C VAL A 412 -15.46 -4.41 -19.45
N THR A 413 -14.86 -4.57 -18.28
CA THR A 413 -13.47 -4.97 -18.08
C THR A 413 -13.43 -6.21 -17.20
N THR A 414 -12.65 -7.24 -17.60
CA THR A 414 -12.63 -8.57 -16.96
C THR A 414 -11.23 -9.00 -16.51
N ILE A 415 -10.29 -8.09 -16.37
CA ILE A 415 -8.91 -8.40 -15.93
C ILE A 415 -8.81 -8.78 -14.45
N ASP A 416 -9.81 -8.40 -13.64
CA ASP A 416 -9.95 -8.79 -12.22
C ASP A 416 -11.43 -8.80 -11.86
N GLY A 417 -12.08 -9.95 -11.94
CA GLY A 417 -13.52 -10.04 -11.81
C GLY A 417 -14.26 -9.38 -12.97
N VAL A 418 -15.27 -8.55 -12.68
CA VAL A 418 -16.06 -7.84 -13.70
C VAL A 418 -16.27 -6.40 -13.25
N LYS A 419 -15.73 -5.45 -13.99
CA LYS A 419 -16.05 -4.03 -13.84
C LYS A 419 -16.95 -3.59 -14.99
N ILE A 420 -18.04 -2.95 -14.65
CA ILE A 420 -19.03 -2.39 -15.57
C ILE A 420 -18.99 -0.88 -15.40
N ASP A 421 -18.51 -0.17 -16.42
CA ASP A 421 -18.55 1.29 -16.47
C ASP A 421 -19.84 1.72 -17.18
N PHE A 422 -20.65 2.52 -16.48
CA PHE A 422 -21.81 3.25 -16.98
C PHE A 422 -21.42 4.70 -17.30
N GLU A 423 -22.30 5.45 -17.91
CA GLU A 423 -22.07 6.86 -18.18
C GLU A 423 -21.82 7.66 -16.89
N ASP A 424 -22.64 7.42 -15.87
CA ASP A 424 -22.68 8.18 -14.60
C ASP A 424 -22.03 7.50 -13.39
N GLY A 425 -21.41 6.31 -13.59
CA GLY A 425 -20.79 5.56 -12.50
C GLY A 425 -20.18 4.24 -12.98
N TRP A 426 -19.76 3.41 -12.02
CA TRP A 426 -19.30 2.06 -12.31
C TRP A 426 -19.65 1.09 -11.17
N VAL A 427 -19.66 -0.20 -11.49
CA VAL A 427 -19.74 -1.29 -10.51
C VAL A 427 -18.62 -2.29 -10.79
N HIS A 428 -17.89 -2.71 -9.75
CA HIS A 428 -16.84 -3.69 -9.83
C HIS A 428 -17.13 -4.86 -8.88
N LEU A 429 -17.29 -6.06 -9.45
CA LEU A 429 -17.48 -7.31 -8.71
C LEU A 429 -16.22 -8.14 -8.81
N ARG A 430 -15.68 -8.58 -7.69
CA ARG A 430 -14.55 -9.49 -7.67
C ARG A 430 -14.60 -10.47 -6.50
N LYS A 431 -14.14 -11.69 -6.74
CA LYS A 431 -13.96 -12.70 -5.70
C LYS A 431 -12.91 -12.22 -4.69
N SER A 432 -13.20 -12.37 -3.41
CA SER A 432 -12.19 -12.13 -2.38
C SER A 432 -11.18 -13.28 -2.34
N ASN A 433 -9.89 -12.95 -2.26
CA ASN A 433 -8.83 -13.96 -2.11
C ASN A 433 -8.68 -14.47 -0.67
N THR A 434 -9.37 -13.83 0.29
CA THR A 434 -9.17 -14.08 1.72
C THR A 434 -10.42 -14.52 2.45
N GLU A 435 -11.60 -14.30 1.86
CA GLU A 435 -12.90 -14.56 2.47
C GLU A 435 -13.84 -15.19 1.43
N PRO A 436 -14.81 -16.02 1.83
CA PRO A 436 -15.80 -16.60 0.93
C PRO A 436 -16.89 -15.58 0.54
N ILE A 437 -16.48 -14.48 -0.10
CA ILE A 437 -17.36 -13.37 -0.54
C ILE A 437 -17.03 -12.90 -1.94
N ILE A 438 -18.02 -12.29 -2.61
CA ILE A 438 -17.80 -11.37 -3.73
C ILE A 438 -17.83 -9.96 -3.17
N ARG A 439 -16.79 -9.18 -3.41
CA ARG A 439 -16.77 -7.74 -3.13
C ARG A 439 -17.47 -7.03 -4.27
N ILE A 440 -18.38 -6.12 -3.93
CA ILE A 440 -19.07 -5.26 -4.90
C ILE A 440 -18.80 -3.82 -4.51
N TYR A 441 -18.02 -3.13 -5.31
CA TYR A 441 -17.79 -1.71 -5.17
C TYR A 441 -18.50 -0.99 -6.31
N SER A 442 -19.09 0.16 -6.01
CA SER A 442 -19.74 1.01 -7.00
C SER A 442 -19.41 2.46 -6.74
N GLU A 443 -19.35 3.25 -7.79
CA GLU A 443 -19.08 4.69 -7.70
C GLU A 443 -20.07 5.47 -8.55
N ALA A 444 -20.51 6.61 -8.00
CA ALA A 444 -21.29 7.62 -8.72
C ALA A 444 -21.08 8.99 -8.06
N HIS A 445 -21.70 10.06 -8.63
CA HIS A 445 -21.65 11.41 -8.06
C HIS A 445 -22.43 11.56 -6.75
N THR A 446 -23.32 10.63 -6.42
CA THR A 446 -24.10 10.63 -5.16
C THR A 446 -24.11 9.23 -4.55
N GLU A 447 -24.20 9.18 -3.21
CA GLU A 447 -24.29 7.91 -2.47
C GLU A 447 -25.53 7.10 -2.88
N SER A 448 -26.68 7.76 -3.07
CA SER A 448 -27.89 7.09 -3.56
C SER A 448 -27.65 6.39 -4.88
N ARG A 449 -27.04 7.09 -5.84
CA ARG A 449 -26.78 6.50 -7.16
C ARG A 449 -25.74 5.40 -7.14
N ALA A 450 -24.69 5.54 -6.32
CA ALA A 450 -23.71 4.48 -6.13
C ALA A 450 -24.35 3.20 -5.56
N ASN A 451 -25.21 3.36 -4.55
CA ASN A 451 -25.97 2.24 -3.96
C ASN A 451 -26.98 1.63 -4.95
N GLU A 452 -27.70 2.43 -5.74
CA GLU A 452 -28.62 1.94 -6.78
C GLU A 452 -27.88 1.07 -7.81
N LEU A 453 -26.71 1.51 -8.28
CA LEU A 453 -25.89 0.74 -9.21
C LEU A 453 -25.44 -0.60 -8.61
N ALA A 454 -25.02 -0.58 -7.33
CA ALA A 454 -24.65 -1.81 -6.62
C ALA A 454 -25.82 -2.78 -6.53
N GLU A 455 -26.99 -2.33 -6.09
CA GLU A 455 -28.18 -3.17 -5.93
C GLU A 455 -28.72 -3.65 -7.27
N GLN A 456 -28.67 -2.84 -8.33
CA GLN A 456 -29.03 -3.25 -9.67
C GLN A 456 -28.24 -4.48 -10.11
N VAL A 457 -26.91 -4.47 -9.96
CA VAL A 457 -26.05 -5.57 -10.38
C VAL A 457 -26.15 -6.75 -9.40
N LYS A 458 -26.29 -6.48 -8.10
CA LYS A 458 -26.46 -7.51 -7.06
C LYS A 458 -27.74 -8.31 -7.23
N ALA A 459 -28.83 -7.71 -7.71
CA ALA A 459 -30.08 -8.41 -7.98
C ALA A 459 -29.97 -9.45 -9.11
N GLU A 460 -28.86 -9.48 -9.86
CA GLU A 460 -28.60 -10.42 -10.95
C GLU A 460 -27.61 -11.55 -10.53
N VAL A 461 -27.13 -11.49 -9.30
CA VAL A 461 -26.25 -12.48 -8.67
C VAL A 461 -27.06 -13.50 -7.89
#